data_922e15287c44768373b83b7b470036f5
#
_entry.id   922e15287c44768373b83b7b470036f5
#
_cell.length_a   1.000
_cell.length_b   1.000
_cell.length_c   1.000
_cell.angle_alpha   90.00
_cell.angle_beta   90.00
_cell.angle_gamma   90.00
#
_symmetry.space_group_name_H-M   'P 1'
#
loop_
_entity.id
_entity.type
_entity.pdbx_description
1 polymer ?
#
loop_
_entity_poly.entity_id
_entity_poly.type
_entity_poly.pdbx_seq_one_letter_code
_entity_poly.pdbx_strand_id
1 'polypeptide(L)'
;DCPATGFAIGVDRVLLALDRNTADEYITIAMPKGKLFKKSYALLEKVGFSGENVVEDSRKLVITNEEAKVRFIIAKTVDVPTYVEYGAADIGFIGKDVLLEENKDVVELLDLGFGKCRLMMAVPEKNQRAKLTDYAHIRVATKYPNCARTYFNKLGVQNEIVKLNGSIELGPLIGLSEVIVDIVETGTTLRENNLVEVDSIFTATARLIANRASFKLKFARLHKLVEDLRAVLNE
;
A
#
# COMPACT_ATOMS: atom_id res chain seq x y z
N ASP A 1 -19.53 39.06 -23.94
CA ASP A 1 -18.30 38.27 -23.77
C ASP A 1 -18.55 37.21 -22.72
N CYS A 2 -18.85 35.96 -23.15
CA CYS A 2 -18.88 34.82 -22.27
C CYS A 2 -17.46 34.26 -22.15
N PRO A 3 -16.91 34.08 -20.94
CA PRO A 3 -15.63 33.38 -20.78
C PRO A 3 -15.82 31.90 -21.15
N ALA A 4 -15.16 31.49 -22.25
CA ALA A 4 -15.11 30.08 -22.62
C ALA A 4 -14.19 29.37 -21.66
N THR A 5 -14.73 28.56 -20.75
CA THR A 5 -13.99 27.58 -19.97
C THR A 5 -13.63 26.41 -20.88
N GLY A 6 -12.45 26.50 -21.51
CA GLY A 6 -11.92 25.43 -22.34
C GLY A 6 -11.35 24.31 -21.46
N PHE A 7 -11.90 23.09 -21.58
CA PHE A 7 -11.25 21.88 -21.10
C PHE A 7 -10.22 21.45 -22.15
N ALA A 8 -8.93 21.55 -21.85
CA ALA A 8 -7.90 20.86 -22.62
C ALA A 8 -7.82 19.40 -22.15
N ILE A 9 -8.62 18.53 -22.75
CA ILE A 9 -8.40 17.07 -22.65
C ILE A 9 -7.29 16.76 -23.66
N GLY A 10 -6.14 16.26 -23.19
CA GLY A 10 -5.07 15.82 -24.09
C GLY A 10 -5.64 14.75 -25.04
N VAL A 11 -5.69 15.09 -26.34
CA VAL A 11 -6.21 14.20 -27.40
C VAL A 11 -5.54 12.83 -27.36
N ASP A 12 -4.25 12.78 -27.04
CA ASP A 12 -3.48 11.54 -26.88
C ASP A 12 -4.01 10.64 -25.77
N ARG A 13 -4.52 11.20 -24.66
CA ARG A 13 -5.16 10.45 -23.59
C ARG A 13 -6.54 9.95 -23.97
N VAL A 14 -7.28 10.70 -24.78
CA VAL A 14 -8.58 10.27 -25.32
C VAL A 14 -8.37 9.18 -26.37
N LEU A 15 -7.39 9.32 -27.26
CA LEU A 15 -7.03 8.29 -28.23
C LEU A 15 -6.53 7.02 -27.56
N LEU A 16 -5.69 7.11 -26.54
CA LEU A 16 -5.29 5.96 -25.69
C LEU A 16 -6.48 5.34 -24.96
N ALA A 17 -7.50 6.10 -24.58
CA ALA A 17 -8.73 5.57 -24.00
C ALA A 17 -9.65 4.93 -25.04
N LEU A 18 -9.66 5.41 -26.28
CA LEU A 18 -10.45 4.87 -27.40
C LEU A 18 -9.78 3.63 -28.03
N ASP A 19 -8.45 3.59 -28.14
CA ASP A 19 -7.69 2.40 -28.57
C ASP A 19 -7.77 1.25 -27.55
N ARG A 20 -8.22 1.52 -26.34
CA ARG A 20 -8.49 0.53 -25.30
C ARG A 20 -9.72 -0.34 -25.56
N ASN A 21 -10.45 -0.21 -26.66
CA ASN A 21 -11.57 -1.10 -26.99
C ASN A 21 -11.14 -2.57 -27.16
N THR A 22 -9.86 -2.86 -27.43
CA THR A 22 -9.29 -4.22 -27.37
C THR A 22 -8.63 -4.53 -26.00
N ALA A 23 -8.25 -3.49 -25.21
CA ALA A 23 -7.71 -3.65 -23.86
C ALA A 23 -8.79 -3.86 -22.79
N ASP A 24 -10.07 -3.66 -23.14
CA ASP A 24 -11.22 -3.78 -22.24
C ASP A 24 -11.53 -5.24 -21.84
N GLU A 25 -10.95 -6.19 -22.56
CA GLU A 25 -11.15 -7.62 -22.32
C GLU A 25 -10.34 -8.14 -21.12
N TYR A 26 -9.20 -7.53 -20.82
CA TYR A 26 -8.31 -7.99 -19.74
C TYR A 26 -8.53 -7.22 -18.44
N ILE A 27 -8.48 -7.96 -17.31
CA ILE A 27 -8.24 -7.37 -16.00
C ILE A 27 -6.74 -7.40 -15.73
N THR A 28 -6.14 -6.23 -15.53
CA THR A 28 -4.73 -6.11 -15.16
C THR A 28 -4.61 -5.98 -13.64
N ILE A 29 -3.84 -6.87 -13.03
CA ILE A 29 -3.69 -7.01 -11.57
C ILE A 29 -2.25 -6.69 -11.17
N ALA A 30 -2.05 -5.68 -10.34
CA ALA A 30 -0.75 -5.39 -9.73
C ALA A 30 -0.54 -6.26 -8.48
N MET A 31 0.46 -7.13 -8.54
CA MET A 31 0.84 -8.06 -7.48
C MET A 31 2.06 -7.53 -6.72
N PRO A 32 2.00 -7.41 -5.38
CA PRO A 32 3.13 -6.95 -4.58
C PRO A 32 4.17 -8.05 -4.44
N LYS A 33 5.46 -7.76 -4.59
CA LYS A 33 6.54 -8.66 -4.13
C LYS A 33 6.56 -8.73 -2.60
N GLY A 34 7.10 -9.83 -2.07
CA GLY A 34 7.27 -10.02 -0.63
C GLY A 34 6.12 -10.78 0.04
N LYS A 35 5.94 -10.55 1.33
CA LYS A 35 5.07 -11.34 2.22
C LYS A 35 3.61 -11.47 1.75
N LEU A 36 3.09 -10.49 1.02
CA LEU A 36 1.70 -10.50 0.55
C LEU A 36 1.50 -11.33 -0.72
N PHE A 37 2.55 -11.54 -1.53
CA PHE A 37 2.44 -12.18 -2.85
C PHE A 37 1.72 -13.53 -2.78
N LYS A 38 2.25 -14.47 -2.01
CA LYS A 38 1.76 -15.86 -1.95
C LYS A 38 0.28 -15.93 -1.54
N LYS A 39 -0.11 -15.17 -0.51
CA LYS A 39 -1.49 -15.17 0.00
C LYS A 39 -2.45 -14.51 -1.00
N SER A 40 -2.05 -13.40 -1.60
CA SER A 40 -2.85 -12.70 -2.62
C SER A 40 -3.04 -13.57 -3.87
N TYR A 41 -1.98 -14.25 -4.32
CA TYR A 41 -2.05 -15.13 -5.47
C TYR A 41 -2.94 -16.37 -5.20
N ALA A 42 -2.78 -17.01 -4.04
CA ALA A 42 -3.63 -18.15 -3.64
C ALA A 42 -5.13 -17.79 -3.58
N LEU A 43 -5.49 -16.57 -3.20
CA LEU A 43 -6.88 -16.10 -3.28
C LEU A 43 -7.37 -15.97 -4.72
N LEU A 44 -6.52 -15.44 -5.61
CA LEU A 44 -6.86 -15.28 -7.02
C LEU A 44 -7.03 -16.64 -7.71
N GLU A 45 -6.18 -17.63 -7.38
CA GLU A 45 -6.32 -19.00 -7.90
C GLU A 45 -7.67 -19.62 -7.53
N LYS A 46 -8.12 -19.45 -6.30
CA LYS A 46 -9.42 -19.97 -5.83
C LYS A 46 -10.62 -19.42 -6.59
N VAL A 47 -10.51 -18.21 -7.13
CA VAL A 47 -11.57 -17.55 -7.92
C VAL A 47 -11.33 -17.61 -9.42
N GLY A 48 -10.42 -18.50 -9.88
CA GLY A 48 -10.18 -18.76 -11.30
C GLY A 48 -9.25 -17.74 -11.99
N PHE A 49 -8.60 -16.87 -11.23
CA PHE A 49 -7.62 -15.92 -11.74
C PHE A 49 -6.21 -16.44 -11.50
N SER A 50 -5.80 -17.41 -12.31
CA SER A 50 -4.44 -17.97 -12.26
C SER A 50 -3.68 -17.69 -13.55
N GLY A 51 -2.39 -17.98 -13.57
CA GLY A 51 -1.55 -17.87 -14.75
C GLY A 51 -0.33 -18.78 -14.65
N GLU A 52 0.10 -19.35 -15.76
CA GLU A 52 1.34 -20.11 -15.80
C GLU A 52 2.54 -19.23 -15.46
N ASN A 53 3.41 -19.71 -14.58
CA ASN A 53 4.64 -19.02 -14.16
C ASN A 53 4.43 -17.67 -13.42
N VAL A 54 3.27 -17.45 -12.81
CA VAL A 54 3.06 -16.31 -11.91
C VAL A 54 3.73 -16.61 -10.59
N VAL A 55 5.02 -16.30 -10.51
CA VAL A 55 5.86 -16.49 -9.31
C VAL A 55 6.54 -15.18 -8.95
N GLU A 56 6.78 -14.98 -7.65
CA GLU A 56 7.35 -13.73 -7.12
C GLU A 56 8.71 -13.37 -7.72
N ASP A 57 9.58 -14.38 -7.92
CA ASP A 57 10.94 -14.22 -8.46
C ASP A 57 11.00 -14.30 -9.99
N SER A 58 9.85 -14.23 -10.67
CA SER A 58 9.83 -14.21 -12.13
C SER A 58 10.65 -13.05 -12.69
N ARG A 59 11.48 -13.35 -13.69
CA ARG A 59 12.13 -12.31 -14.50
C ARG A 59 11.16 -11.59 -15.43
N LYS A 60 10.04 -12.24 -15.77
CA LYS A 60 8.94 -11.61 -16.50
C LYS A 60 8.11 -10.81 -15.50
N LEU A 61 8.11 -9.50 -15.67
CA LEU A 61 7.36 -8.58 -14.80
C LEU A 61 5.89 -8.43 -15.20
N VAL A 62 5.56 -8.84 -16.43
CA VAL A 62 4.19 -8.89 -16.95
C VAL A 62 3.91 -10.30 -17.48
N ILE A 63 2.85 -10.91 -16.96
CA ILE A 63 2.44 -12.27 -17.29
C ILE A 63 0.96 -12.22 -17.68
N THR A 64 0.62 -12.77 -18.84
CA THR A 64 -0.77 -12.77 -19.38
C THR A 64 -1.31 -14.19 -19.38
N ASN A 65 -2.53 -14.36 -18.91
CA ASN A 65 -3.35 -15.54 -19.12
C ASN A 65 -4.45 -15.19 -20.13
N GLU A 66 -4.33 -15.74 -21.33
CA GLU A 66 -5.25 -15.47 -22.45
C GLU A 66 -6.64 -16.08 -22.23
N GLU A 67 -6.72 -17.23 -21.58
CA GLU A 67 -7.97 -17.94 -21.31
C GLU A 67 -8.81 -17.18 -20.26
N ALA A 68 -8.21 -16.83 -19.13
CA ALA A 68 -8.88 -16.08 -18.08
C ALA A 68 -9.01 -14.58 -18.40
N LYS A 69 -8.37 -14.09 -19.46
CA LYS A 69 -8.27 -12.66 -19.81
C LYS A 69 -7.77 -11.82 -18.62
N VAL A 70 -6.66 -12.26 -18.04
CA VAL A 70 -6.03 -11.62 -16.90
C VAL A 70 -4.56 -11.35 -17.19
N ARG A 71 -4.09 -10.18 -16.77
CA ARG A 71 -2.68 -9.78 -16.85
C ARG A 71 -2.17 -9.46 -15.45
N PHE A 72 -1.05 -10.05 -15.09
CA PHE A 72 -0.37 -9.79 -13.81
C PHE A 72 0.83 -8.87 -14.04
N ILE A 73 0.96 -7.84 -13.21
CA ILE A 73 2.15 -6.98 -13.10
C ILE A 73 2.78 -7.26 -11.74
N ILE A 74 4.01 -7.80 -11.72
CA ILE A 74 4.73 -8.10 -10.48
C ILE A 74 5.63 -6.92 -10.14
N ALA A 75 5.33 -6.24 -9.04
CA ALA A 75 5.94 -4.96 -8.68
C ALA A 75 6.40 -4.92 -7.22
N LYS A 76 7.27 -3.94 -6.90
CA LYS A 76 7.54 -3.61 -5.49
C LYS A 76 6.24 -3.15 -4.83
N THR A 77 6.04 -3.53 -3.57
CA THR A 77 4.80 -3.22 -2.83
C THR A 77 4.47 -1.73 -2.83
N VAL A 78 5.48 -0.86 -2.68
CA VAL A 78 5.29 0.60 -2.66
C VAL A 78 4.85 1.20 -4.00
N ASP A 79 5.10 0.50 -5.11
CA ASP A 79 4.75 0.98 -6.46
C ASP A 79 3.34 0.55 -6.90
N VAL A 80 2.76 -0.46 -6.25
CA VAL A 80 1.43 -1.01 -6.59
C VAL A 80 0.35 0.08 -6.64
N PRO A 81 0.19 0.96 -5.63
CA PRO A 81 -0.86 1.97 -5.68
C PRO A 81 -0.65 2.98 -6.80
N THR A 82 0.58 3.25 -7.18
CA THR A 82 0.89 4.11 -8.34
C THR A 82 0.43 3.48 -9.65
N TYR A 83 0.71 2.19 -9.87
CA TYR A 83 0.23 1.50 -11.09
C TYR A 83 -1.30 1.47 -11.16
N VAL A 84 -1.96 1.31 -10.03
CA VAL A 84 -3.43 1.33 -9.96
C VAL A 84 -3.96 2.75 -10.18
N GLU A 85 -3.40 3.77 -9.52
CA GLU A 85 -3.82 5.17 -9.67
C GLU A 85 -3.75 5.64 -11.13
N TYR A 86 -2.65 5.34 -11.82
CA TYR A 86 -2.45 5.72 -13.23
C TYR A 86 -3.16 4.80 -14.24
N GLY A 87 -3.88 3.77 -13.78
CA GLY A 87 -4.60 2.85 -14.66
C GLY A 87 -3.72 1.89 -15.45
N ALA A 88 -2.43 1.76 -15.10
CA ALA A 88 -1.56 0.70 -15.63
C ALA A 88 -2.01 -0.68 -15.12
N ALA A 89 -2.64 -0.72 -13.95
CA ALA A 89 -3.37 -1.86 -13.43
C ALA A 89 -4.81 -1.44 -13.07
N ASP A 90 -5.77 -2.34 -13.29
CA ASP A 90 -7.17 -2.13 -12.93
C ASP A 90 -7.39 -2.29 -11.43
N ILE A 91 -6.69 -3.28 -10.84
CA ILE A 91 -6.73 -3.59 -9.41
C ILE A 91 -5.31 -3.92 -8.90
N GLY A 92 -5.16 -3.91 -7.59
CA GLY A 92 -3.90 -4.29 -6.95
C GLY A 92 -4.09 -4.77 -5.51
N PHE A 93 -3.12 -5.56 -5.05
CA PHE A 93 -3.04 -6.03 -3.67
C PHE A 93 -1.98 -5.23 -2.92
N ILE A 94 -2.31 -4.71 -1.73
CA ILE A 94 -1.40 -3.83 -0.97
C ILE A 94 -1.68 -3.91 0.53
N GLY A 95 -0.68 -3.59 1.35
CA GLY A 95 -0.92 -3.35 2.77
C GLY A 95 -1.59 -2.00 3.01
N LYS A 96 -2.52 -1.92 3.96
CA LYS A 96 -3.17 -0.66 4.36
C LYS A 96 -2.17 0.38 4.85
N ASP A 97 -1.05 -0.05 5.43
CA ASP A 97 0.07 0.79 5.86
C ASP A 97 0.67 1.58 4.69
N VAL A 98 0.98 0.89 3.57
CA VAL A 98 1.50 1.53 2.36
C VAL A 98 0.44 2.40 1.70
N LEU A 99 -0.82 1.97 1.69
CA LEU A 99 -1.93 2.75 1.14
C LEU A 99 -2.09 4.09 1.88
N LEU A 100 -1.99 4.08 3.21
CA LEU A 100 -2.07 5.30 4.03
C LEU A 100 -0.83 6.19 3.84
N GLU A 101 0.35 5.60 3.70
CA GLU A 101 1.59 6.34 3.51
C GLU A 101 1.63 7.02 2.13
N GLU A 102 1.32 6.28 1.06
CA GLU A 102 1.40 6.78 -0.31
C GLU A 102 0.25 7.73 -0.67
N ASN A 103 -0.88 7.64 0.04
CA ASN A 103 -2.07 8.51 -0.09
C ASN A 103 -2.52 8.71 -1.55
N LYS A 104 -2.59 7.62 -2.32
CA LYS A 104 -2.95 7.62 -3.74
C LYS A 104 -4.47 7.64 -3.96
N ASP A 105 -4.91 8.24 -5.09
CA ASP A 105 -6.32 8.30 -5.46
C ASP A 105 -6.81 6.99 -6.09
N VAL A 106 -7.08 6.01 -5.22
CA VAL A 106 -7.59 4.69 -5.58
C VAL A 106 -8.83 4.34 -4.76
N VAL A 107 -9.59 3.34 -5.22
CA VAL A 107 -10.75 2.82 -4.49
C VAL A 107 -10.32 1.60 -3.67
N GLU A 108 -10.53 1.62 -2.37
CA GLU A 108 -10.38 0.44 -1.51
C GLU A 108 -11.65 -0.41 -1.61
N LEU A 109 -11.52 -1.65 -2.13
CA LEU A 109 -12.65 -2.52 -2.41
C LEU A 109 -12.91 -3.55 -1.30
N LEU A 110 -11.84 -4.13 -0.72
CA LEU A 110 -11.97 -5.24 0.21
C LEU A 110 -10.82 -5.26 1.22
N ASP A 111 -11.15 -5.51 2.50
CA ASP A 111 -10.20 -5.95 3.51
C ASP A 111 -9.98 -7.46 3.37
N LEU A 112 -8.74 -7.87 3.16
CA LEU A 112 -8.39 -9.26 2.91
C LEU A 112 -8.10 -10.04 4.20
N GLY A 113 -8.05 -9.37 5.36
CA GLY A 113 -7.92 -9.97 6.69
C GLY A 113 -6.55 -10.56 7.02
N PHE A 114 -5.64 -10.69 6.06
CA PHE A 114 -4.27 -11.20 6.30
C PHE A 114 -3.21 -10.11 6.21
N GLY A 115 -1.94 -10.47 6.49
CA GLY A 115 -0.82 -9.53 6.48
C GLY A 115 -0.92 -8.50 7.59
N LYS A 116 -1.48 -8.88 8.74
CA LYS A 116 -1.67 -8.00 9.90
C LYS A 116 -0.35 -7.46 10.42
N CYS A 117 -0.25 -6.15 10.54
CA CYS A 117 0.86 -5.44 11.15
C CYS A 117 0.33 -4.22 11.92
N ARG A 118 1.20 -3.63 12.75
CA ARG A 118 0.88 -2.43 13.53
C ARG A 118 1.92 -1.36 13.23
N LEU A 119 1.49 -0.13 12.96
CA LEU A 119 2.39 1.01 12.97
C LEU A 119 2.48 1.52 14.41
N MET A 120 3.69 1.46 14.98
CA MET A 120 3.95 1.74 16.38
C MET A 120 4.91 2.92 16.53
N MET A 121 4.73 3.69 17.59
CA MET A 121 5.74 4.59 18.10
C MET A 121 6.56 3.86 19.14
N ALA A 122 7.89 3.92 19.02
CA ALA A 122 8.80 3.33 19.99
C ALA A 122 9.93 4.30 20.35
N VAL A 123 10.46 4.16 21.57
CA VAL A 123 11.53 4.97 22.13
C VAL A 123 12.59 4.07 22.76
N PRO A 124 13.84 4.56 22.98
CA PRO A 124 14.80 3.86 23.83
C PRO A 124 14.21 3.59 25.22
N GLU A 125 14.47 2.42 25.78
CA GLU A 125 13.93 1.99 27.08
C GLU A 125 14.21 3.03 28.19
N LYS A 126 15.38 3.64 28.20
CA LYS A 126 15.75 4.73 29.14
C LYS A 126 14.81 5.93 29.08
N ASN A 127 14.13 6.13 27.95
CA ASN A 127 13.22 7.26 27.70
C ASN A 127 11.74 6.88 27.81
N GLN A 128 11.42 5.65 28.20
CA GLN A 128 10.03 5.11 28.23
C GLN A 128 9.06 6.00 29.04
N ARG A 129 9.55 6.68 30.09
CA ARG A 129 8.72 7.53 30.98
C ARG A 129 8.69 8.99 30.55
N ALA A 130 9.48 9.38 29.55
CA ALA A 130 9.48 10.74 29.06
C ALA A 130 8.17 11.02 28.30
N LYS A 131 7.55 12.16 28.57
CA LYS A 131 6.37 12.59 27.80
C LYS A 131 6.85 13.23 26.50
N LEU A 132 6.07 13.08 25.42
CA LEU A 132 6.37 13.74 24.15
C LEU A 132 6.45 15.26 24.29
N THR A 133 5.66 15.82 25.23
CA THR A 133 5.68 17.26 25.58
C THR A 133 6.94 17.74 26.27
N ASP A 134 7.79 16.82 26.77
CA ASP A 134 9.05 17.18 27.40
C ASP A 134 10.13 17.57 26.37
N TYR A 135 9.87 17.28 25.09
CA TYR A 135 10.74 17.66 23.98
C TYR A 135 10.21 18.94 23.32
N ALA A 136 11.05 19.99 23.30
CA ALA A 136 10.70 21.22 22.55
C ALA A 136 10.56 20.97 21.05
N HIS A 137 11.30 20.00 20.55
CA HIS A 137 11.31 19.55 19.16
C HIS A 137 11.76 18.08 19.15
N ILE A 138 10.97 17.20 18.52
CA ILE A 138 11.25 15.77 18.51
C ILE A 138 11.65 15.32 17.10
N ARG A 139 12.76 14.60 16.96
CA ARG A 139 13.18 13.97 15.71
C ARG A 139 12.64 12.54 15.67
N VAL A 140 11.97 12.21 14.58
CA VAL A 140 11.27 10.94 14.37
C VAL A 140 11.86 10.21 13.17
N ALA A 141 12.61 9.12 13.42
CA ALA A 141 13.08 8.27 12.33
C ALA A 141 11.96 7.31 11.88
N THR A 142 11.71 7.26 10.59
CA THR A 142 10.63 6.43 10.04
C THR A 142 10.78 6.14 8.55
N LYS A 143 10.21 5.02 8.13
CA LYS A 143 9.94 4.72 6.72
C LYS A 143 8.58 5.27 6.26
N TYR A 144 7.73 5.73 7.20
CA TYR A 144 6.36 6.18 6.99
C TYR A 144 6.19 7.67 7.37
N PRO A 145 6.85 8.60 6.62
CA PRO A 145 6.86 10.03 6.94
C PRO A 145 5.48 10.67 6.99
N ASN A 146 4.56 10.29 6.10
CA ASN A 146 3.23 10.89 6.04
C ASN A 146 2.34 10.43 7.20
N CYS A 147 2.39 9.13 7.50
CA CYS A 147 1.69 8.57 8.67
C CYS A 147 2.22 9.17 9.98
N ALA A 148 3.56 9.25 10.13
CA ALA A 148 4.19 9.82 11.32
C ALA A 148 3.82 11.30 11.49
N ARG A 149 3.95 12.11 10.44
CA ARG A 149 3.57 13.54 10.48
C ARG A 149 2.11 13.73 10.86
N THR A 150 1.21 12.93 10.28
CA THR A 150 -0.22 12.98 10.59
C THR A 150 -0.49 12.66 12.06
N TYR A 151 0.21 11.66 12.61
CA TYR A 151 0.10 11.27 14.02
C TYR A 151 0.57 12.37 14.96
N PHE A 152 1.79 12.90 14.79
CA PHE A 152 2.35 13.95 15.66
C PHE A 152 1.59 15.27 15.56
N ASN A 153 1.09 15.61 14.36
CA ASN A 153 0.24 16.81 14.19
C ASN A 153 -1.08 16.70 14.98
N LYS A 154 -1.69 15.50 15.02
CA LYS A 154 -2.89 15.26 15.86
C LYS A 154 -2.61 15.40 17.34
N LEU A 155 -1.39 15.08 17.78
CA LEU A 155 -0.96 15.27 19.19
C LEU A 155 -0.53 16.70 19.50
N GLY A 156 -0.43 17.59 18.51
CA GLY A 156 0.05 18.95 18.69
C GLY A 156 1.57 19.03 19.02
N VAL A 157 2.34 18.00 18.68
CA VAL A 157 3.78 17.90 18.97
C VAL A 157 4.59 18.36 17.76
N GLN A 158 5.48 19.33 17.97
CA GLN A 158 6.43 19.76 16.92
C GLN A 158 7.43 18.63 16.63
N ASN A 159 7.57 18.29 15.36
CA ASN A 159 8.37 17.14 14.96
C ASN A 159 9.20 17.43 13.69
N GLU A 160 10.37 16.82 13.64
CA GLU A 160 11.21 16.71 12.44
C GLU A 160 11.22 15.24 11.99
N ILE A 161 10.81 15.00 10.77
CA ILE A 161 10.80 13.64 10.23
C ILE A 161 12.13 13.34 9.55
N VAL A 162 12.82 12.35 10.06
CA VAL A 162 14.04 11.77 9.50
C VAL A 162 13.65 10.51 8.71
N LYS A 163 13.51 10.65 7.40
CA LYS A 163 13.14 9.52 6.53
C LYS A 163 14.30 8.55 6.38
N LEU A 164 14.08 7.30 6.75
CA LEU A 164 14.97 6.17 6.51
C LEU A 164 14.27 5.11 5.64
N ASN A 165 15.02 4.28 4.93
CA ASN A 165 14.46 3.25 4.04
C ASN A 165 14.49 1.84 4.66
N GLY A 166 15.14 1.68 5.80
CA GLY A 166 15.25 0.43 6.55
C GLY A 166 16.12 0.61 7.78
N SER A 167 16.17 -0.40 8.67
CA SER A 167 16.90 -0.36 9.94
C SER A 167 16.61 0.91 10.75
N ILE A 168 15.32 1.17 10.93
CA ILE A 168 14.82 2.41 11.55
C ILE A 168 15.32 2.52 13.00
N GLU A 169 15.55 1.38 13.65
CA GLU A 169 16.08 1.24 15.02
C GLU A 169 17.44 1.89 15.18
N LEU A 170 18.22 2.04 14.11
CA LEU A 170 19.49 2.76 14.15
C LEU A 170 19.32 4.24 14.50
N GLY A 171 18.21 4.87 14.16
CA GLY A 171 17.96 6.28 14.44
C GLY A 171 18.29 6.68 15.86
N PRO A 172 17.63 6.14 16.89
CA PRO A 172 17.92 6.44 18.29
C PRO A 172 19.28 5.94 18.77
N LEU A 173 19.77 4.81 18.23
CA LEU A 173 21.04 4.22 18.66
C LEU A 173 22.24 5.12 18.34
N ILE A 174 22.20 5.82 17.22
CA ILE A 174 23.26 6.74 16.78
C ILE A 174 22.96 8.22 17.09
N GLY A 175 21.87 8.50 17.83
CA GLY A 175 21.48 9.86 18.19
C GLY A 175 20.88 10.69 17.05
N LEU A 176 20.39 10.05 15.99
CA LEU A 176 19.75 10.72 14.86
C LEU A 176 18.30 11.13 15.18
N SER A 177 17.63 10.39 16.08
CA SER A 177 16.24 10.66 16.47
C SER A 177 16.01 10.28 17.94
N GLU A 178 15.01 10.88 18.56
CA GLU A 178 14.55 10.53 19.90
C GLU A 178 13.52 9.39 19.87
N VAL A 179 12.77 9.31 18.77
CA VAL A 179 11.64 8.40 18.57
C VAL A 179 11.74 7.72 17.23
N ILE A 180 11.17 6.54 17.13
CA ILE A 180 10.91 5.89 15.84
C ILE A 180 9.42 5.66 15.64
N VAL A 181 9.00 5.64 14.37
CA VAL A 181 7.69 5.15 13.93
C VAL A 181 7.93 4.10 12.87
N ASP A 182 7.57 2.85 13.16
CA ASP A 182 7.79 1.75 12.23
C ASP A 182 6.74 0.64 12.38
N ILE A 183 6.71 -0.25 11.37
CA ILE A 183 5.85 -1.42 11.37
C ILE A 183 6.41 -2.48 12.33
N VAL A 184 5.55 -2.94 13.21
CA VAL A 184 5.84 -3.99 14.19
C VAL A 184 4.90 -5.17 13.95
N GLU A 185 5.47 -6.36 13.75
CA GLU A 185 4.73 -7.62 13.72
C GLU A 185 4.81 -8.33 15.09
N THR A 186 6.00 -8.66 15.54
CA THR A 186 6.27 -9.40 16.80
C THR A 186 6.98 -8.56 17.87
N GLY A 187 7.56 -7.44 17.49
CA GLY A 187 8.35 -6.58 18.38
C GLY A 187 9.75 -7.13 18.73
N THR A 188 10.19 -8.22 18.11
CA THR A 188 11.50 -8.83 18.42
C THR A 188 12.65 -7.86 18.11
N THR A 189 12.66 -7.26 16.93
CA THR A 189 13.69 -6.31 16.52
C THR A 189 13.80 -5.11 17.47
N LEU A 190 12.65 -4.59 17.93
CA LEU A 190 12.64 -3.50 18.91
C LEU A 190 13.33 -3.91 20.21
N ARG A 191 12.96 -5.07 20.78
CA ARG A 191 13.53 -5.58 22.03
C ARG A 191 15.03 -5.84 21.93
N GLU A 192 15.48 -6.44 20.83
CA GLU A 192 16.91 -6.68 20.58
C GLU A 192 17.73 -5.40 20.51
N ASN A 193 17.10 -4.26 20.19
CA ASN A 193 17.73 -2.94 20.11
C ASN A 193 17.40 -2.02 21.29
N ASN A 194 16.90 -2.57 22.42
CA ASN A 194 16.53 -1.84 23.63
C ASN A 194 15.54 -0.70 23.36
N LEU A 195 14.59 -0.96 22.44
CA LEU A 195 13.47 -0.06 22.16
C LEU A 195 12.18 -0.65 22.72
N VAL A 196 11.32 0.23 23.23
CA VAL A 196 10.01 -0.13 23.78
C VAL A 196 8.90 0.56 23.01
N GLU A 197 7.83 -0.20 22.73
CA GLU A 197 6.61 0.34 22.15
C GLU A 197 5.92 1.25 23.17
N VAL A 198 5.55 2.46 22.78
CA VAL A 198 4.89 3.44 23.66
C VAL A 198 3.47 3.75 23.19
N ASP A 199 3.21 3.74 21.90
CA ASP A 199 1.86 3.98 21.38
C ASP A 199 1.62 3.25 20.06
N SER A 200 0.36 2.89 19.82
CA SER A 200 -0.10 2.23 18.58
C SER A 200 -0.83 3.23 17.70
N ILE A 201 -0.23 3.57 16.56
CA ILE A 201 -0.79 4.58 15.63
C ILE A 201 -1.98 3.99 14.88
N PHE A 202 -1.82 2.79 14.28
CA PHE A 202 -2.90 2.01 13.69
C PHE A 202 -2.49 0.55 13.50
N THR A 203 -3.50 -0.30 13.25
CA THR A 203 -3.32 -1.67 12.76
C THR A 203 -3.71 -1.74 11.29
N ALA A 204 -2.93 -2.45 10.49
CA ALA A 204 -3.13 -2.62 9.06
C ALA A 204 -3.23 -4.11 8.68
N THR A 205 -4.00 -4.38 7.63
CA THR A 205 -4.12 -5.66 6.93
C THR A 205 -4.00 -5.42 5.43
N ALA A 206 -3.90 -6.49 4.64
CA ALA A 206 -3.89 -6.38 3.20
C ALA A 206 -5.24 -5.89 2.64
N ARG A 207 -5.19 -5.14 1.55
CA ARG A 207 -6.35 -4.55 0.85
C ARG A 207 -6.32 -4.90 -0.62
N LEU A 208 -7.50 -5.09 -1.19
CA LEU A 208 -7.73 -5.02 -2.62
C LEU A 208 -8.09 -3.58 -2.97
N ILE A 209 -7.35 -2.97 -3.88
CA ILE A 209 -7.59 -1.62 -4.38
C ILE A 209 -7.90 -1.63 -5.88
N ALA A 210 -8.58 -0.61 -6.37
CA ALA A 210 -8.90 -0.46 -7.78
C ALA A 210 -8.68 0.96 -8.30
N ASN A 211 -8.38 1.06 -9.58
CA ASN A 211 -8.43 2.31 -10.32
C ASN A 211 -9.89 2.77 -10.43
N ARG A 212 -10.15 4.06 -10.19
CA ARG A 212 -11.51 4.64 -10.20
C ARG A 212 -12.21 4.50 -11.55
N ALA A 213 -11.50 4.71 -12.64
CA ALA A 213 -12.05 4.62 -13.99
C ALA A 213 -12.29 3.15 -14.36
N SER A 214 -11.29 2.28 -14.14
CA SER A 214 -11.41 0.85 -14.40
C SER A 214 -12.56 0.22 -13.62
N PHE A 215 -12.75 0.61 -12.34
CA PHE A 215 -13.84 0.10 -11.53
C PHE A 215 -15.22 0.43 -12.11
N LYS A 216 -15.37 1.60 -12.74
CA LYS A 216 -16.61 1.97 -13.44
C LYS A 216 -16.76 1.27 -14.78
N LEU A 217 -15.69 1.27 -15.58
CA LEU A 217 -15.72 0.74 -16.96
C LEU A 217 -15.86 -0.79 -17.00
N LYS A 218 -15.21 -1.49 -16.04
CA LYS A 218 -15.20 -2.95 -15.92
C LYS A 218 -16.04 -3.45 -14.74
N PHE A 219 -17.05 -2.68 -14.35
CA PHE A 219 -17.81 -2.87 -13.09
C PHE A 219 -18.31 -4.31 -12.92
N ALA A 220 -19.00 -4.87 -13.90
CA ALA A 220 -19.60 -6.20 -13.78
C ALA A 220 -18.56 -7.27 -13.45
N ARG A 221 -17.41 -7.22 -14.09
CA ARG A 221 -16.33 -8.19 -13.91
C ARG A 221 -15.57 -7.99 -12.61
N LEU A 222 -15.27 -6.74 -12.26
CA LEU A 222 -14.58 -6.41 -11.01
C LEU A 222 -15.48 -6.63 -9.77
N HIS A 223 -16.77 -6.32 -9.90
CA HIS A 223 -17.74 -6.58 -8.82
C HIS A 223 -17.87 -8.08 -8.55
N LYS A 224 -18.00 -8.89 -9.61
CA LYS A 224 -18.02 -10.35 -9.47
C LYS A 224 -16.76 -10.86 -8.77
N LEU A 225 -15.58 -10.41 -9.20
CA LEU A 225 -14.32 -10.79 -8.55
C LEU A 225 -14.32 -10.45 -7.03
N VAL A 226 -14.80 -9.27 -6.68
CA VAL A 226 -14.89 -8.86 -5.26
C VAL A 226 -15.83 -9.76 -4.47
N GLU A 227 -17.00 -10.13 -5.03
CA GLU A 227 -17.93 -11.04 -4.37
C GLU A 227 -17.37 -12.46 -4.23
N ASP A 228 -16.73 -12.97 -5.29
CA ASP A 228 -16.07 -14.29 -5.26
C ASP A 228 -14.93 -14.32 -4.21
N LEU A 229 -14.10 -13.28 -4.15
CA LEU A 229 -13.05 -13.14 -3.13
C LEU A 229 -13.63 -13.04 -1.71
N ARG A 230 -14.73 -12.30 -1.55
CA ARG A 230 -15.43 -12.17 -0.25
C ARG A 230 -15.97 -13.51 0.22
N ALA A 231 -16.53 -14.32 -0.67
CA ALA A 231 -17.00 -15.66 -0.35
C ALA A 231 -15.86 -16.55 0.15
N VAL A 232 -14.72 -16.55 -0.56
CA VAL A 232 -13.52 -17.34 -0.16
C VAL A 232 -12.91 -16.88 1.17
N LEU A 233 -13.01 -15.60 1.52
CA LEU A 233 -12.46 -15.07 2.77
C LEU A 233 -13.35 -15.37 4.00
N ASN A 234 -14.62 -15.67 3.77
CA ASN A 234 -15.59 -16.02 4.83
C ASN A 234 -15.69 -17.53 5.10
N GLU A 235 -15.02 -18.37 4.29
CA GLU A 235 -14.82 -19.80 4.49
C GLU A 235 -13.70 -20.08 5.51
#